data_caa4b97c768e9822283333e05fe542bd
#
_entry.id   caa4b97c768e9822283333e05fe542bd
#
_cell.length_a   1.000
_cell.length_b   1.000
_cell.length_c   1.000
_cell.angle_alpha   90.00
_cell.angle_beta   90.00
_cell.angle_gamma   90.00
#
_symmetry.space_group_name_H-M   'P 1'
#
loop_
_entity.id
_entity.type
_entity.pdbx_description
1 polymer ?
#
loop_
_entity_poly.entity_id
_entity_poly.type
_entity_poly.pdbx_seq_one_letter_code
_entity_poly.pdbx_strand_id
1 'polypeptide(L)'
;YGIVKDNYVAEKNDEDLFQQAIKGLVSGLDHYSRYLSPEEYKQLLQYTEGEFASVDFSLAFDEKLQHWIIRGLKPDSDSTKQGLKNGVIVFKIDNQELKKLNNDQVSNLLSGAVGSTLELQLTDKSLPIKIVRNKKIETDVQAQLLNNQILVIKLQVFQQDTANEIKNLIEQYS
;
A
#
# COMPACT_ATOMS: atom_id res chain seq x y z
N TYR A 1 20.58 -11.24 -24.49
CA TYR A 1 19.32 -10.62 -24.89
C TYR A 1 18.82 -11.25 -26.22
N GLY A 2 19.54 -11.14 -27.32
CA GLY A 2 19.11 -11.64 -28.63
C GLY A 2 18.73 -13.13 -28.63
N ILE A 3 19.55 -13.98 -28.01
CA ILE A 3 19.28 -15.43 -27.92
C ILE A 3 17.92 -15.71 -27.25
N VAL A 4 17.57 -14.97 -26.19
CA VAL A 4 16.28 -15.14 -25.47
C VAL A 4 15.14 -14.64 -26.35
N LYS A 5 15.30 -13.49 -27.00
CA LYS A 5 14.29 -12.93 -27.91
C LYS A 5 13.95 -13.85 -29.06
N ASP A 6 14.97 -14.43 -29.66
CA ASP A 6 14.83 -15.21 -30.92
C ASP A 6 14.38 -16.67 -30.67
N ASN A 7 14.57 -17.19 -29.44
CA ASN A 7 14.37 -18.61 -29.16
C ASN A 7 13.34 -18.88 -28.04
N TYR A 8 12.76 -17.84 -27.40
CA TYR A 8 11.76 -18.05 -26.36
C TYR A 8 10.39 -18.40 -26.97
N VAL A 9 9.73 -19.39 -26.39
CA VAL A 9 8.47 -19.99 -26.88
C VAL A 9 7.31 -18.99 -27.02
N ALA A 10 7.30 -17.91 -26.24
CA ALA A 10 6.27 -16.88 -26.26
C ALA A 10 6.86 -15.53 -26.66
N GLU A 11 6.19 -14.78 -27.52
CA GLU A 11 6.56 -13.41 -27.81
C GLU A 11 6.62 -12.56 -26.55
N LYS A 12 7.76 -11.93 -26.32
CA LYS A 12 7.98 -11.01 -25.21
C LYS A 12 8.29 -9.62 -25.76
N ASN A 13 7.72 -8.62 -25.13
CA ASN A 13 8.01 -7.23 -25.44
C ASN A 13 9.49 -6.94 -25.09
N ASP A 14 10.17 -6.23 -25.97
CA ASP A 14 11.58 -5.85 -25.81
C ASP A 14 11.80 -5.03 -24.53
N GLU A 15 10.87 -4.15 -24.22
CA GLU A 15 10.93 -3.32 -23.02
C GLU A 15 10.84 -4.15 -21.74
N ASP A 16 9.93 -5.13 -21.68
CA ASP A 16 9.78 -6.05 -20.54
C ASP A 16 11.04 -6.91 -20.34
N LEU A 17 11.62 -7.43 -21.43
CA LEU A 17 12.86 -8.21 -21.36
C LEU A 17 14.03 -7.37 -20.86
N PHE A 18 14.11 -6.12 -21.32
CA PHE A 18 15.17 -5.21 -20.90
C PHE A 18 15.04 -4.81 -19.43
N GLN A 19 13.83 -4.49 -18.99
CA GLN A 19 13.55 -4.18 -17.57
C GLN A 19 13.87 -5.36 -16.66
N GLN A 20 13.50 -6.60 -17.06
CA GLN A 20 13.83 -7.80 -16.30
C GLN A 20 15.34 -8.06 -16.24
N ALA A 21 16.06 -7.81 -17.33
CA ALA A 21 17.51 -7.95 -17.36
C ALA A 21 18.19 -6.95 -16.41
N ILE A 22 17.79 -5.68 -16.43
CA ILE A 22 18.30 -4.66 -15.50
C ILE A 22 17.94 -5.01 -14.06
N LYS A 23 16.70 -5.42 -13.80
CA LYS A 23 16.24 -5.84 -12.47
C LYS A 23 17.09 -7.00 -11.93
N GLY A 24 17.37 -7.99 -12.75
CA GLY A 24 18.26 -9.11 -12.41
C GLY A 24 19.70 -8.66 -12.13
N LEU A 25 20.25 -7.77 -12.95
CA LEU A 25 21.59 -7.25 -12.78
C LEU A 25 21.75 -6.46 -11.47
N VAL A 26 20.82 -5.54 -11.21
CA VAL A 26 20.87 -4.69 -10.00
C VAL A 26 20.63 -5.49 -8.73
N SER A 27 19.72 -6.49 -8.77
CA SER A 27 19.46 -7.36 -7.61
C SER A 27 20.64 -8.25 -7.22
N GLY A 28 21.61 -8.41 -8.11
CA GLY A 28 22.84 -9.14 -7.82
C GLY A 28 23.95 -8.31 -7.18
N LEU A 29 23.77 -7.00 -6.99
CA LEU A 29 24.79 -6.12 -6.43
C LEU A 29 24.83 -6.23 -4.89
N ASP A 30 23.74 -5.88 -4.21
CA ASP A 30 23.62 -5.94 -2.76
C ASP A 30 22.14 -5.96 -2.32
N HIS A 31 21.90 -6.06 -0.99
CA HIS A 31 20.55 -6.09 -0.42
C HIS A 31 19.81 -4.74 -0.46
N TYR A 32 20.52 -3.64 -0.69
CA TYR A 32 19.96 -2.28 -0.68
C TYR A 32 19.72 -1.76 -2.09
N SER A 33 20.33 -2.42 -3.10
CA SER A 33 20.21 -2.03 -4.49
C SER A 33 19.04 -2.72 -5.16
N ARG A 34 18.13 -1.94 -5.75
CA ARG A 34 17.03 -2.45 -6.55
C ARG A 34 16.72 -1.51 -7.72
N TYR A 35 16.35 -2.10 -8.83
CA TYR A 35 15.78 -1.35 -9.94
C TYR A 35 14.29 -1.07 -9.67
N LEU A 36 13.88 0.16 -9.90
CA LEU A 36 12.47 0.56 -9.88
C LEU A 36 12.03 0.87 -11.31
N SER A 37 10.91 0.30 -11.74
CA SER A 37 10.27 0.74 -12.98
C SER A 37 9.83 2.22 -12.84
N PRO A 38 9.52 2.92 -13.94
CA PRO A 38 8.99 4.28 -13.88
C PRO A 38 7.75 4.39 -12.98
N GLU A 39 6.87 3.39 -13.01
CA GLU A 39 5.67 3.30 -12.20
C GLU A 39 6.00 3.10 -10.72
N GLU A 40 6.91 2.15 -10.40
CA GLU A 40 7.38 1.90 -9.01
C GLU A 40 8.10 3.13 -8.45
N TYR A 41 8.90 3.84 -9.28
CA TYR A 41 9.56 5.07 -8.86
C TYR A 41 8.56 6.21 -8.59
N LYS A 42 7.55 6.37 -9.45
CA LYS A 42 6.48 7.34 -9.23
C LYS A 42 5.70 7.04 -7.94
N GLN A 43 5.40 5.79 -7.66
CA GLN A 43 4.76 5.39 -6.40
C GLN A 43 5.65 5.71 -5.19
N LEU A 44 6.96 5.45 -5.29
CA LEU A 44 7.90 5.80 -4.22
C LEU A 44 7.93 7.31 -3.96
N LEU A 45 7.97 8.14 -5.02
CA LEU A 45 7.92 9.60 -4.88
C LEU A 45 6.62 10.04 -4.21
N GLN A 46 5.47 9.57 -4.66
CA GLN A 46 4.17 9.89 -4.05
C GLN A 46 4.12 9.50 -2.57
N TYR A 47 4.71 8.35 -2.21
CA TYR A 47 4.81 7.92 -0.83
C TYR A 47 5.68 8.85 0.01
N THR A 48 6.84 9.28 -0.49
CA THR A 48 7.76 10.18 0.22
C THR A 48 7.23 11.61 0.30
N GLU A 49 6.45 12.04 -0.68
CA GLU A 49 5.80 13.36 -0.73
C GLU A 49 4.50 13.43 0.08
N GLY A 50 4.07 12.31 0.71
CA GLY A 50 2.82 12.25 1.48
C GLY A 50 1.55 12.23 0.61
N GLU A 51 1.69 12.03 -0.70
CA GLU A 51 0.57 11.88 -1.64
C GLU A 51 0.01 10.45 -1.71
N PHE A 52 0.36 9.63 -0.73
CA PHE A 52 -0.09 8.26 -0.64
C PHE A 52 -1.29 8.15 0.29
N ALA A 53 -2.29 7.41 -0.14
CA ALA A 53 -3.50 7.20 0.63
C ALA A 53 -3.86 5.71 0.65
N SER A 54 -4.65 5.36 1.62
CA SER A 54 -5.30 4.06 1.72
C SER A 54 -6.82 4.25 1.71
N VAL A 55 -7.53 3.16 1.86
CA VAL A 55 -8.98 3.14 2.11
C VAL A 55 -9.26 3.31 3.62
N ASP A 56 -10.51 3.58 3.96
CA ASP A 56 -10.98 3.83 5.33
C ASP A 56 -11.29 2.54 6.13
N PHE A 57 -10.77 1.41 5.66
CA PHE A 57 -10.84 0.10 6.32
C PHE A 57 -9.52 -0.67 6.17
N SER A 58 -9.40 -1.78 6.87
CA SER A 58 -8.32 -2.75 6.72
C SER A 58 -8.89 -4.12 6.34
N LEU A 59 -8.02 -5.02 5.88
CA LEU A 59 -8.36 -6.41 5.69
C LEU A 59 -7.57 -7.27 6.68
N ALA A 60 -8.24 -8.24 7.26
CA ALA A 60 -7.62 -9.25 8.12
C ALA A 60 -7.95 -10.65 7.59
N PHE A 61 -6.98 -11.56 7.63
CA PHE A 61 -7.21 -12.94 7.25
C PHE A 61 -7.97 -13.66 8.38
N ASP A 62 -9.11 -14.23 8.05
CA ASP A 62 -9.89 -15.06 8.97
C ASP A 62 -9.56 -16.52 8.75
N GLU A 63 -8.90 -17.15 9.73
CA GLU A 63 -8.46 -18.54 9.64
C GLU A 63 -9.60 -19.54 9.55
N LYS A 64 -10.77 -19.22 10.12
CA LYS A 64 -11.95 -20.13 10.08
C LYS A 64 -12.60 -20.09 8.71
N LEU A 65 -12.70 -18.91 8.13
CA LEU A 65 -13.29 -18.71 6.80
C LEU A 65 -12.28 -18.94 5.68
N GLN A 66 -10.97 -18.98 5.99
CA GLN A 66 -9.88 -19.05 5.01
C GLN A 66 -9.95 -17.94 3.93
N HIS A 67 -10.40 -16.75 4.34
CA HIS A 67 -10.60 -15.60 3.48
C HIS A 67 -10.24 -14.29 4.20
N TRP A 68 -9.99 -13.26 3.38
CA TRP A 68 -9.80 -11.90 3.86
C TRP A 68 -11.13 -11.23 4.14
N ILE A 69 -11.28 -10.59 5.30
CA ILE A 69 -12.49 -9.90 5.73
C ILE A 69 -12.22 -8.44 6.06
N ILE A 70 -13.22 -7.60 5.82
CA ILE A 70 -13.18 -6.17 6.13
C ILE A 70 -13.18 -5.96 7.64
N ARG A 71 -12.28 -5.11 8.14
CA ARG A 71 -12.17 -4.68 9.54
C ARG A 71 -11.95 -3.16 9.62
N GLY A 72 -12.24 -2.59 10.78
CA GLY A 72 -11.94 -1.19 11.09
C GLY A 72 -12.84 -0.18 10.40
N LEU A 73 -13.90 -0.59 9.69
CA LEU A 73 -14.89 0.33 9.14
C LEU A 73 -15.62 1.07 10.25
N LYS A 74 -15.64 2.41 10.15
CA LYS A 74 -16.41 3.28 11.02
C LYS A 74 -17.83 3.48 10.46
N PRO A 75 -18.86 3.70 11.33
CA PRO A 75 -20.26 3.83 10.87
C PRO A 75 -20.50 4.91 9.82
N ASP A 76 -19.76 6.02 9.89
CA ASP A 76 -19.96 7.18 9.01
C ASP A 76 -18.91 7.28 7.89
N SER A 77 -18.12 6.23 7.68
CA SER A 77 -17.09 6.22 6.66
C SER A 77 -17.67 6.14 5.24
N ASP A 78 -16.89 6.59 4.25
CA ASP A 78 -17.35 6.60 2.86
C ASP A 78 -17.61 5.19 2.34
N SER A 79 -16.81 4.22 2.73
CA SER A 79 -17.02 2.82 2.34
C SER A 79 -18.27 2.22 3.00
N THR A 80 -18.64 2.65 4.23
CA THR A 80 -19.90 2.23 4.86
C THR A 80 -21.10 2.80 4.12
N LYS A 81 -21.04 4.05 3.67
CA LYS A 81 -22.10 4.67 2.85
C LYS A 81 -22.31 3.95 1.51
N GLN A 82 -21.25 3.31 0.98
CA GLN A 82 -21.30 2.46 -0.21
C GLN A 82 -21.79 1.03 0.08
N GLY A 83 -22.19 0.73 1.30
CA GLY A 83 -22.78 -0.56 1.70
C GLY A 83 -21.78 -1.59 2.20
N LEU A 84 -20.49 -1.26 2.35
CA LEU A 84 -19.53 -2.16 2.96
C LEU A 84 -19.78 -2.30 4.47
N LYS A 85 -19.48 -3.47 5.02
CA LYS A 85 -19.65 -3.78 6.45
C LYS A 85 -18.44 -4.56 6.98
N ASN A 86 -18.16 -4.41 8.26
CA ASN A 86 -17.16 -5.24 8.93
C ASN A 86 -17.56 -6.72 8.86
N GLY A 87 -16.58 -7.59 8.65
CA GLY A 87 -16.78 -9.03 8.52
C GLY A 87 -17.15 -9.53 7.12
N VAL A 88 -17.38 -8.62 6.16
CA VAL A 88 -17.62 -9.02 4.76
C VAL A 88 -16.35 -9.58 4.14
N ILE A 89 -16.48 -10.69 3.43
CA ILE A 89 -15.37 -11.34 2.71
C ILE A 89 -15.03 -10.56 1.46
N VAL A 90 -13.74 -10.39 1.21
CA VAL A 90 -13.18 -9.83 -0.02
C VAL A 90 -12.41 -10.92 -0.77
N PHE A 91 -12.82 -11.20 -1.99
CA PHE A 91 -12.19 -12.20 -2.85
C PHE A 91 -11.07 -11.63 -3.70
N LYS A 92 -11.29 -10.46 -4.32
CA LYS A 92 -10.34 -9.82 -5.22
C LYS A 92 -10.26 -8.31 -4.98
N ILE A 93 -9.09 -7.79 -5.27
CA ILE A 93 -8.82 -6.35 -5.42
C ILE A 93 -8.17 -6.16 -6.79
N ASP A 94 -8.71 -5.25 -7.63
CA ASP A 94 -8.19 -4.94 -8.97
C ASP A 94 -7.91 -6.21 -9.81
N ASN A 95 -8.88 -7.15 -9.82
CA ASN A 95 -8.81 -8.47 -10.46
C ASN A 95 -7.79 -9.47 -9.84
N GLN A 96 -7.03 -9.08 -8.82
CA GLN A 96 -6.07 -9.95 -8.15
C GLN A 96 -6.75 -10.71 -7.00
N GLU A 97 -6.64 -12.04 -7.02
CA GLU A 97 -7.14 -12.90 -5.94
C GLU A 97 -6.31 -12.76 -4.66
N LEU A 98 -6.99 -12.59 -3.52
CA LEU A 98 -6.33 -12.36 -2.24
C LEU A 98 -5.89 -13.64 -1.52
N LYS A 99 -6.44 -14.78 -1.86
CA LYS A 99 -6.28 -16.05 -1.10
C LYS A 99 -4.83 -16.46 -0.84
N LYS A 100 -3.91 -16.13 -1.75
CA LYS A 100 -2.49 -16.53 -1.67
C LYS A 100 -1.57 -15.39 -1.22
N LEU A 101 -2.12 -14.22 -0.90
CA LEU A 101 -1.35 -13.05 -0.54
C LEU A 101 -1.13 -13.00 0.98
N ASN A 102 0.02 -12.45 1.37
CA ASN A 102 0.32 -12.12 2.77
C ASN A 102 -0.21 -10.73 3.15
N ASN A 103 -0.09 -10.37 4.45
CA ASN A 103 -0.56 -9.10 4.98
C ASN A 103 0.03 -7.89 4.24
N ASP A 104 1.33 -7.90 3.96
CA ASP A 104 2.01 -6.78 3.31
C ASP A 104 1.54 -6.60 1.87
N GLN A 105 1.37 -7.69 1.15
CA GLN A 105 0.85 -7.68 -0.23
C GLN A 105 -0.58 -7.14 -0.29
N VAL A 106 -1.45 -7.56 0.62
CA VAL A 106 -2.83 -7.08 0.69
C VAL A 106 -2.87 -5.60 1.10
N SER A 107 -2.05 -5.19 2.07
CA SER A 107 -1.93 -3.80 2.49
C SER A 107 -1.47 -2.89 1.33
N ASN A 108 -0.51 -3.36 0.53
CA ASN A 108 -0.04 -2.64 -0.66
C ASN A 108 -1.14 -2.47 -1.72
N LEU A 109 -2.02 -3.46 -1.90
CA LEU A 109 -3.16 -3.34 -2.82
C LEU A 109 -4.19 -2.30 -2.36
N LEU A 110 -4.37 -2.14 -1.04
CA LEU A 110 -5.28 -1.14 -0.48
C LEU A 110 -4.74 0.29 -0.60
N SER A 111 -3.43 0.43 -0.74
CA SER A 111 -2.73 1.72 -0.77
C SER A 111 -2.44 2.16 -2.21
N GLY A 112 -2.29 3.47 -2.43
CA GLY A 112 -1.96 4.06 -3.74
C GLY A 112 -2.05 5.57 -3.72
N ALA A 113 -2.01 6.20 -4.89
CA ALA A 113 -2.10 7.65 -5.00
C ALA A 113 -3.42 8.18 -4.41
N VAL A 114 -3.36 9.34 -3.76
CA VAL A 114 -4.54 10.04 -3.24
C VAL A 114 -5.57 10.24 -4.36
N GLY A 115 -6.82 9.89 -4.10
CA GLY A 115 -7.91 10.01 -5.07
C GLY A 115 -7.98 8.90 -6.12
N SER A 116 -7.01 7.98 -6.16
CA SER A 116 -7.10 6.79 -7.02
C SER A 116 -8.20 5.85 -6.53
N THR A 117 -8.71 5.01 -7.42
CA THR A 117 -9.73 4.01 -7.10
C THR A 117 -9.16 2.62 -7.11
N LEU A 118 -9.73 1.74 -6.30
CA LEU A 118 -9.55 0.29 -6.39
C LEU A 118 -10.92 -0.36 -6.58
N GLU A 119 -10.94 -1.57 -7.13
CA GLU A 119 -12.14 -2.36 -7.34
C GLU A 119 -12.14 -3.56 -6.39
N LEU A 120 -13.16 -3.62 -5.50
CA LEU A 120 -13.36 -4.76 -4.59
C LEU A 120 -14.39 -5.72 -5.16
N GLN A 121 -14.07 -6.99 -5.18
CA GLN A 121 -15.00 -8.06 -5.48
C GLN A 121 -15.29 -8.88 -4.21
N LEU A 122 -16.55 -8.85 -3.77
CA LEU A 122 -16.98 -9.47 -2.50
C LEU A 122 -17.41 -10.94 -2.66
N THR A 123 -17.74 -11.36 -3.88
CA THR A 123 -18.04 -12.76 -4.23
C THR A 123 -17.59 -13.04 -5.64
N ASP A 124 -17.45 -14.30 -6.02
CA ASP A 124 -17.04 -14.69 -7.39
C ASP A 124 -17.98 -14.16 -8.49
N LYS A 125 -19.20 -13.78 -8.13
CA LYS A 125 -20.26 -13.38 -9.07
C LYS A 125 -20.74 -11.94 -8.85
N SER A 126 -20.22 -11.20 -7.86
CA SER A 126 -20.62 -9.82 -7.63
C SER A 126 -19.95 -8.87 -8.62
N LEU A 127 -20.65 -7.81 -8.99
CA LEU A 127 -20.01 -6.68 -9.65
C LEU A 127 -18.99 -6.04 -8.69
N PRO A 128 -17.83 -5.59 -9.20
CA PRO A 128 -16.86 -4.92 -8.38
C PRO A 128 -17.39 -3.58 -7.84
N ILE A 129 -17.04 -3.28 -6.59
CA ILE A 129 -17.34 -2.01 -5.94
C ILE A 129 -16.10 -1.13 -6.04
N LYS A 130 -16.26 0.08 -6.59
CA LYS A 130 -15.16 1.06 -6.67
C LYS A 130 -15.03 1.82 -5.37
N ILE A 131 -13.86 1.77 -4.76
CA ILE A 131 -13.51 2.49 -3.54
C ILE A 131 -12.41 3.50 -3.85
N VAL A 132 -12.56 4.71 -3.33
CA VAL A 132 -11.56 5.77 -3.49
C VAL A 132 -10.55 5.71 -2.35
N ARG A 133 -9.27 5.81 -2.67
CA ARG A 133 -8.18 5.97 -1.69
C ARG A 133 -8.12 7.44 -1.27
N ASN A 134 -8.83 7.78 -0.23
CA ASN A 134 -8.94 9.16 0.30
C ASN A 134 -8.42 9.32 1.73
N LYS A 135 -8.14 8.21 2.42
CA LYS A 135 -7.54 8.24 3.73
C LYS A 135 -6.03 8.42 3.57
N LYS A 136 -5.56 9.66 3.70
CA LYS A 136 -4.12 9.92 3.75
C LYS A 136 -3.47 9.01 4.79
N ILE A 137 -2.37 8.39 4.41
CA ILE A 137 -1.52 7.70 5.38
C ILE A 137 -0.79 8.81 6.10
N GLU A 138 -1.36 9.23 7.24
CA GLU A 138 -0.72 10.22 8.09
C GLU A 138 0.62 9.67 8.56
N THR A 139 1.63 10.52 8.57
CA THR A 139 2.84 10.27 9.34
C THR A 139 2.39 10.09 10.78
N ASP A 140 2.41 8.87 11.27
CA ASP A 140 2.00 8.60 12.67
C ASP A 140 3.16 9.03 13.58
N VAL A 141 3.29 10.36 13.74
CA VAL A 141 4.20 10.96 14.71
C VAL A 141 3.46 11.06 16.03
N GLN A 142 3.76 10.15 16.93
CA GLN A 142 3.17 10.13 18.27
C GLN A 142 4.15 10.75 19.25
N ALA A 143 3.66 11.70 20.07
CA ALA A 143 4.43 12.31 21.14
C ALA A 143 3.82 11.95 22.48
N GLN A 144 4.66 11.54 23.43
CA GLN A 144 4.26 11.27 24.81
C GLN A 144 5.27 11.90 25.76
N LEU A 145 4.76 12.71 26.72
CA LEU A 145 5.58 13.26 27.77
C LEU A 145 5.59 12.29 28.97
N LEU A 146 6.76 11.77 29.31
CA LEU A 146 6.97 10.89 30.47
C LEU A 146 7.43 11.73 31.66
N ASN A 147 6.74 11.57 32.81
CA ASN A 147 7.09 12.22 34.07
C ASN A 147 7.26 13.76 33.97
N ASN A 148 6.60 14.40 33.02
CA ASN A 148 6.72 15.83 32.70
C ASN A 148 8.16 16.32 32.41
N GLN A 149 9.06 15.43 32.01
CA GLN A 149 10.47 15.77 31.80
C GLN A 149 11.06 15.18 30.51
N ILE A 150 10.52 14.08 30.01
CA ILE A 150 11.08 13.38 28.85
C ILE A 150 10.02 13.31 27.76
N LEU A 151 10.24 13.98 26.65
CA LEU A 151 9.40 13.87 25.46
C LEU A 151 9.86 12.68 24.61
N VAL A 152 9.01 11.65 24.50
CA VAL A 152 9.22 10.52 23.63
C VAL A 152 8.47 10.74 22.34
N ILE A 153 9.18 10.78 21.21
CA ILE A 153 8.59 10.90 19.88
C ILE A 153 8.77 9.56 19.17
N LYS A 154 7.67 8.95 18.77
CA LYS A 154 7.63 7.70 18.03
C LYS A 154 7.26 7.97 16.57
N LEU A 155 8.09 7.49 15.67
CA LEU A 155 7.93 7.60 14.23
C LEU A 155 7.74 6.21 13.63
N GLN A 156 6.78 6.06 12.75
CA GLN A 156 6.63 4.84 11.96
C GLN A 156 7.25 4.99 10.58
N VAL A 157 7.13 6.17 9.97
CA VAL A 157 7.62 6.44 8.61
C VAL A 157 8.22 7.85 8.55
N PHE A 158 9.28 8.01 7.76
CA PHE A 158 9.84 9.31 7.42
C PHE A 158 9.28 9.77 6.08
N GLN A 159 8.59 10.92 6.07
CA GLN A 159 8.10 11.62 4.89
C GLN A 159 8.66 13.05 4.86
N GLN A 160 8.42 13.77 3.76
CA GLN A 160 8.98 15.11 3.56
C GLN A 160 8.62 16.08 4.70
N ASP A 161 7.41 16.01 5.24
CA ASP A 161 6.94 16.90 6.31
C ASP A 161 7.25 16.43 7.73
N THR A 162 7.78 15.22 7.91
CA THR A 162 8.04 14.63 9.23
C THR A 162 8.94 15.53 10.11
N ALA A 163 9.93 16.19 9.52
CA ALA A 163 10.82 17.09 10.25
C ALA A 163 10.07 18.31 10.82
N ASN A 164 9.14 18.89 10.06
CA ASN A 164 8.31 20.01 10.50
C ASN A 164 7.33 19.58 11.59
N GLU A 165 6.72 18.40 11.46
CA GLU A 165 5.82 17.84 12.49
C GLU A 165 6.54 17.60 13.81
N ILE A 166 7.75 17.03 13.76
CA ILE A 166 8.58 16.86 14.97
C ILE A 166 8.90 18.18 15.62
N LYS A 167 9.30 19.18 14.81
CA LYS A 167 9.60 20.53 15.32
C LYS A 167 8.41 21.15 16.02
N ASN A 168 7.22 21.09 15.41
CA ASN A 168 5.99 21.62 15.99
C ASN A 168 5.64 20.90 17.31
N LEU A 169 5.82 19.57 17.37
CA LEU A 169 5.61 18.81 18.60
C LEU A 169 6.59 19.22 19.71
N ILE A 170 7.87 19.38 19.39
CA ILE A 170 8.86 19.85 20.39
C ILE A 170 8.48 21.23 20.90
N GLU A 171 8.08 22.17 20.02
CA GLU A 171 7.65 23.52 20.41
C GLU A 171 6.37 23.50 21.27
N GLN A 172 5.46 22.55 21.05
CA GLN A 172 4.25 22.40 21.84
C GLN A 172 4.50 21.92 23.28
N TYR A 173 5.56 21.14 23.49
CA TYR A 173 5.91 20.56 24.79
C TYR A 173 7.08 21.30 25.49
N SER A 174 7.58 22.38 24.91
CA SER A 174 8.62 23.25 25.49
C SER A 174 7.99 24.38 26.30
#